data_26e4c8d420872f4538d0555a48e8c740
#
_entry.id   26e4c8d420872f4538d0555a48e8c740
#
_cell.length_a   1.000
_cell.length_b   1.000
_cell.length_c   1.000
_cell.angle_alpha   90.00
_cell.angle_beta   90.00
_cell.angle_gamma   90.00
#
_symmetry.space_group_name_H-M   'P 1'
#
loop_
_entity.id
_entity.type
_entity.pdbx_description
1 polymer ?
#
loop_
_entity_poly.entity_id
_entity_poly.type
_entity_poly.pdbx_seq_one_letter_code
_entity_poly.pdbx_strand_id
1 'polypeptide(L)'
;MYFADRSNTLEKIMVKKTLSIEQKEWRRKWVVLFSALESLVESGIKLAAALFTGSVGLLADSIHSAADVAGSIMVWIGVRLATHKFKRFPYGFYKIENLLALFIGFAVLYGAYEVFQIFLSGKSVLPKNIPIGIAAVLVGVCLDFFWGRFEAKSGRLINSPGIEASGNHTVSDVYSSAVVLVGLVGAQFGYNLDRWASLIVAVIISKMGIQILWD
;
A
#
# COMPACT_ATOMS: atom_id res chain seq x y z
N MET A 1 -14.51 3.07 52.75
CA MET A 1 -15.07 1.89 52.01
C MET A 1 -15.49 2.20 50.55
N TYR A 2 -15.49 3.45 50.11
CA TYR A 2 -15.95 3.86 48.77
C TYR A 2 -14.83 3.93 47.68
N PHE A 3 -13.54 3.93 48.06
CA PHE A 3 -12.42 4.04 47.12
C PHE A 3 -11.93 2.70 46.54
N ALA A 4 -12.18 1.58 47.24
CA ALA A 4 -11.75 0.24 46.80
C ALA A 4 -12.60 -0.31 45.64
N ASP A 5 -13.85 0.15 45.50
CA ASP A 5 -14.78 -0.33 44.47
C ASP A 5 -14.54 0.31 43.09
N ARG A 6 -14.05 1.55 43.06
CA ARG A 6 -13.70 2.23 41.80
C ARG A 6 -12.45 1.67 41.14
N SER A 7 -11.43 1.29 41.92
CA SER A 7 -10.21 0.67 41.38
C SER A 7 -10.49 -0.69 40.76
N ASN A 8 -11.34 -1.49 41.45
CA ASN A 8 -11.74 -2.82 40.97
C ASN A 8 -12.64 -2.75 39.72
N THR A 9 -13.45 -1.69 39.60
CA THR A 9 -14.31 -1.45 38.43
C THR A 9 -13.49 -0.96 37.22
N LEU A 10 -12.52 -0.05 37.42
CA LEU A 10 -11.61 0.42 36.37
C LEU A 10 -10.67 -0.68 35.93
N GLU A 11 -10.18 -1.51 36.85
CA GLU A 11 -9.35 -2.69 36.53
C GLU A 11 -10.14 -3.73 35.73
N LYS A 12 -11.38 -4.03 36.09
CA LYS A 12 -12.28 -4.90 35.31
C LYS A 12 -12.66 -4.32 33.95
N ILE A 13 -12.81 -3.01 33.83
CA ILE A 13 -13.06 -2.34 32.53
C ILE A 13 -11.80 -2.35 31.65
N MET A 14 -10.61 -2.16 32.23
CA MET A 14 -9.34 -2.27 31.50
C MET A 14 -9.03 -3.71 31.09
N VAL A 15 -9.26 -4.70 31.96
CA VAL A 15 -9.09 -6.14 31.66
C VAL A 15 -10.08 -6.61 30.58
N LYS A 16 -11.27 -6.05 30.53
CA LYS A 16 -12.28 -6.39 29.51
C LYS A 16 -11.96 -5.85 28.11
N LYS A 17 -10.92 -5.00 27.97
CA LYS A 17 -10.51 -4.34 26.71
C LYS A 17 -9.19 -4.83 26.13
N THR A 18 -8.47 -5.73 26.82
CA THR A 18 -7.23 -6.30 26.32
C THR A 18 -7.50 -7.64 25.66
N LEU A 19 -7.26 -7.69 24.35
CA LEU A 19 -7.28 -8.96 23.59
C LEU A 19 -6.27 -9.95 24.19
N SER A 20 -6.63 -11.24 24.28
CA SER A 20 -5.68 -12.29 24.66
C SER A 20 -4.52 -12.36 23.67
N ILE A 21 -3.38 -12.95 24.07
CA ILE A 21 -2.22 -13.10 23.20
C ILE A 21 -2.60 -13.87 21.92
N GLU A 22 -3.37 -14.96 22.05
CA GLU A 22 -3.83 -15.74 20.91
C GLU A 22 -4.75 -14.93 19.96
N GLN A 23 -5.64 -14.11 20.52
CA GLN A 23 -6.51 -13.23 19.73
C GLN A 23 -5.70 -12.15 18.99
N LYS A 24 -4.64 -11.61 19.60
CA LYS A 24 -3.74 -10.65 18.96
C LYS A 24 -2.97 -11.30 17.80
N GLU A 25 -2.42 -12.49 18.01
CA GLU A 25 -1.70 -13.25 16.98
C GLU A 25 -2.62 -13.65 15.82
N TRP A 26 -3.82 -14.12 16.11
CA TRP A 26 -4.81 -14.45 15.11
C TRP A 26 -5.18 -13.21 14.28
N ARG A 27 -5.50 -12.10 14.95
CA ARG A 27 -5.86 -10.85 14.30
C ARG A 27 -4.72 -10.31 13.44
N ARG A 28 -3.47 -10.37 13.93
CA ARG A 28 -2.26 -9.99 13.20
C ARG A 28 -2.12 -10.74 11.88
N LYS A 29 -2.26 -12.06 11.90
CA LYS A 29 -2.15 -12.90 10.70
C LYS A 29 -3.20 -12.53 9.65
N TRP A 30 -4.44 -12.36 10.08
CA TRP A 30 -5.54 -12.05 9.17
C TRP A 30 -5.45 -10.63 8.61
N VAL A 31 -5.12 -9.64 9.41
CA VAL A 31 -4.97 -8.25 8.94
C VAL A 31 -3.88 -8.18 7.87
N VAL A 32 -2.70 -8.77 8.11
CA VAL A 32 -1.60 -8.77 7.12
C VAL A 32 -1.98 -9.51 5.84
N LEU A 33 -2.69 -10.65 5.94
CA LEU A 33 -3.13 -11.41 4.77
C LEU A 33 -4.15 -10.62 3.94
N PHE A 34 -5.13 -10.03 4.59
CA PHE A 34 -6.17 -9.26 3.89
C PHE A 34 -5.61 -7.94 3.34
N SER A 35 -4.63 -7.31 3.99
CA SER A 35 -3.92 -6.14 3.45
C SER A 35 -3.21 -6.48 2.14
N ALA A 36 -2.45 -7.58 2.11
CA ALA A 36 -1.80 -8.04 0.88
C ALA A 36 -2.81 -8.39 -0.24
N LEU A 37 -3.94 -8.98 0.11
CA LEU A 37 -4.99 -9.33 -0.86
C LEU A 37 -5.69 -8.07 -1.40
N GLU A 38 -5.97 -7.12 -0.55
CA GLU A 38 -6.59 -5.85 -0.92
C GLU A 38 -5.69 -5.08 -1.88
N SER A 39 -4.40 -4.88 -1.54
CA SER A 39 -3.44 -4.21 -2.42
C SER A 39 -3.28 -4.94 -3.77
N LEU A 40 -3.31 -6.29 -3.77
CA LEU A 40 -3.26 -7.08 -5.01
C LEU A 40 -4.49 -6.84 -5.90
N VAL A 41 -5.68 -6.84 -5.32
CA VAL A 41 -6.93 -6.60 -6.03
C VAL A 41 -6.96 -5.17 -6.58
N GLU A 42 -6.57 -4.19 -5.76
CA GLU A 42 -6.52 -2.79 -6.15
C GLU A 42 -5.55 -2.57 -7.31
N SER A 43 -4.30 -3.05 -7.18
CA SER A 43 -3.28 -2.98 -8.25
C SER A 43 -3.78 -3.61 -9.55
N GLY A 44 -4.45 -4.77 -9.46
CA GLY A 44 -5.05 -5.44 -10.62
C GLY A 44 -6.14 -4.62 -11.29
N ILE A 45 -7.04 -4.01 -10.52
CA ILE A 45 -8.10 -3.13 -11.03
C ILE A 45 -7.50 -1.90 -11.72
N LYS A 46 -6.54 -1.22 -11.07
CA LYS A 46 -5.85 -0.04 -11.62
C LYS A 46 -5.09 -0.38 -12.90
N LEU A 47 -4.37 -1.49 -12.93
CA LEU A 47 -3.63 -1.94 -14.12
C LEU A 47 -4.58 -2.27 -15.28
N ALA A 48 -5.63 -3.02 -15.04
CA ALA A 48 -6.63 -3.32 -16.06
C ALA A 48 -7.23 -2.03 -16.63
N ALA A 49 -7.65 -1.11 -15.76
CA ALA A 49 -8.21 0.16 -16.17
C ALA A 49 -7.19 1.03 -16.95
N ALA A 50 -5.90 1.02 -16.55
CA ALA A 50 -4.83 1.72 -17.26
C ALA A 50 -4.67 1.19 -18.70
N LEU A 51 -4.70 -0.12 -18.88
CA LEU A 51 -4.62 -0.75 -20.20
C LEU A 51 -5.85 -0.46 -21.08
N PHE A 52 -7.04 -0.43 -20.50
CA PHE A 52 -8.28 -0.10 -21.23
C PHE A 52 -8.40 1.38 -21.59
N THR A 53 -7.89 2.26 -20.73
CA THR A 53 -8.02 3.72 -20.95
C THR A 53 -6.83 4.30 -21.70
N GLY A 54 -5.66 3.67 -21.63
CA GLY A 54 -4.38 4.21 -22.10
C GLY A 54 -3.90 5.40 -21.25
N SER A 55 -4.41 5.56 -20.02
CA SER A 55 -3.99 6.61 -19.07
C SER A 55 -2.61 6.29 -18.53
N VAL A 56 -1.68 7.21 -18.71
CA VAL A 56 -0.30 7.09 -18.18
C VAL A 56 -0.29 7.35 -16.67
N GLY A 57 -1.15 8.27 -16.20
CA GLY A 57 -1.30 8.52 -14.77
C GLY A 57 -1.81 7.28 -14.03
N LEU A 58 -2.81 6.60 -14.58
CA LEU A 58 -3.35 5.37 -13.99
C LEU A 58 -2.37 4.20 -14.07
N LEU A 59 -1.56 4.13 -15.14
CA LEU A 59 -0.47 3.15 -15.24
C LEU A 59 0.58 3.38 -14.14
N ALA A 60 0.99 4.63 -13.93
CA ALA A 60 1.90 5.00 -12.86
C ALA A 60 1.34 4.60 -11.48
N ASP A 61 0.07 4.92 -11.22
CA ASP A 61 -0.59 4.56 -9.95
C ASP A 61 -0.70 3.04 -9.76
N SER A 62 -0.92 2.27 -10.84
CA SER A 62 -0.92 0.81 -10.77
C SER A 62 0.47 0.23 -10.43
N ILE A 63 1.55 0.84 -10.92
CA ILE A 63 2.93 0.46 -10.57
C ILE A 63 3.21 0.77 -9.10
N HIS A 64 2.71 1.89 -8.59
CA HIS A 64 2.79 2.26 -7.18
C HIS A 64 2.12 1.19 -6.30
N SER A 65 0.84 0.90 -6.55
CA SER A 65 0.11 -0.14 -5.81
C SER A 65 0.75 -1.54 -5.95
N ALA A 66 1.36 -1.87 -7.10
CA ALA A 66 2.10 -3.13 -7.25
C ALA A 66 3.36 -3.19 -6.39
N ALA A 67 4.03 -2.05 -6.16
CA ALA A 67 5.16 -1.97 -5.26
C ALA A 67 4.75 -2.19 -3.79
N ASP A 68 3.56 -1.70 -3.39
CA ASP A 68 3.01 -1.92 -2.06
C ASP A 68 2.66 -3.40 -1.83
N VAL A 69 2.10 -4.08 -2.84
CA VAL A 69 1.92 -5.55 -2.82
C VAL A 69 3.24 -6.26 -2.57
N ALA A 70 4.29 -5.88 -3.31
CA ALA A 70 5.60 -6.50 -3.17
C ALA A 70 6.19 -6.26 -1.76
N GLY A 71 6.05 -5.05 -1.22
CA GLY A 71 6.43 -4.70 0.15
C GLY A 71 5.68 -5.54 1.20
N SER A 72 4.36 -5.65 1.06
CA SER A 72 3.50 -6.45 1.96
C SER A 72 3.88 -7.93 1.94
N ILE A 73 4.18 -8.49 0.76
CA ILE A 73 4.65 -9.87 0.61
C ILE A 73 6.00 -10.05 1.30
N MET A 74 6.93 -9.09 1.18
CA MET A 74 8.22 -9.15 1.84
C MET A 74 8.08 -9.16 3.37
N VAL A 75 7.27 -8.27 3.92
CA VAL A 75 6.99 -8.25 5.36
C VAL A 75 6.40 -9.59 5.81
N TRP A 76 5.47 -10.16 5.05
CA TRP A 76 4.89 -11.47 5.36
C TRP A 76 5.92 -12.60 5.33
N ILE A 77 6.80 -12.63 4.32
CA ILE A 77 7.90 -13.60 4.22
C ILE A 77 8.87 -13.42 5.39
N GLY A 78 9.30 -12.19 5.68
CA GLY A 78 10.21 -11.87 6.79
C GLY A 78 9.66 -12.35 8.14
N VAL A 79 8.39 -12.04 8.44
CA VAL A 79 7.72 -12.50 9.67
C VAL A 79 7.67 -14.03 9.74
N ARG A 80 7.39 -14.70 8.62
CA ARG A 80 7.29 -16.16 8.60
C ARG A 80 8.66 -16.86 8.73
N LEU A 81 9.69 -16.30 8.11
CA LEU A 81 11.04 -16.82 8.19
C LEU A 81 11.68 -16.59 9.57
N ALA A 82 11.40 -15.44 10.20
CA ALA A 82 11.89 -15.13 11.55
C ALA A 82 11.38 -16.12 12.61
N THR A 83 10.22 -16.75 12.39
CA THR A 83 9.64 -17.73 13.30
C THR A 83 10.18 -19.16 13.12
N HIS A 84 10.87 -19.44 12.00
CA HIS A 84 11.45 -20.76 11.72
C HIS A 84 12.97 -20.78 11.98
N LYS A 85 13.37 -21.40 13.09
CA LYS A 85 14.78 -21.69 13.36
C LYS A 85 15.26 -22.85 12.48
N PHE A 86 15.85 -22.57 11.33
CA PHE A 86 16.49 -23.58 10.51
C PHE A 86 17.90 -23.88 11.07
N LYS A 87 18.15 -25.13 11.50
CA LYS A 87 19.46 -25.60 12.01
C LYS A 87 20.62 -25.37 11.02
N ARG A 88 20.35 -25.17 9.74
CA ARG A 88 21.34 -25.05 8.65
C ARG A 88 21.73 -23.61 8.31
N PHE A 89 21.01 -22.60 8.84
CA PHE A 89 21.27 -21.17 8.59
C PHE A 89 21.33 -20.41 9.92
N PRO A 90 22.50 -20.40 10.60
CA PRO A 90 22.65 -19.76 11.91
C PRO A 90 22.46 -18.24 11.88
N TYR A 91 22.57 -17.60 10.70
CA TYR A 91 22.40 -16.17 10.51
C TYR A 91 21.01 -15.76 9.99
N GLY A 92 20.05 -16.72 9.91
CA GLY A 92 18.69 -16.43 9.41
C GLY A 92 18.65 -16.09 7.91
N PHE A 93 17.46 -15.74 7.43
CA PHE A 93 17.22 -15.42 6.01
C PHE A 93 17.32 -13.91 5.69
N TYR A 94 17.91 -13.09 6.59
CA TYR A 94 18.07 -11.65 6.38
C TYR A 94 18.70 -11.27 5.02
N LYS A 95 19.64 -12.09 4.54
CA LYS A 95 20.27 -11.85 3.23
C LYS A 95 19.30 -12.03 2.05
N ILE A 96 18.31 -12.92 2.18
CA ILE A 96 17.29 -13.14 1.13
C ILE A 96 16.29 -12.00 1.16
N GLU A 97 15.92 -11.52 2.33
CA GLU A 97 15.04 -10.35 2.50
C GLU A 97 15.66 -9.11 1.85
N ASN A 98 16.93 -8.81 2.15
CA ASN A 98 17.63 -7.69 1.53
C ASN A 98 17.79 -7.86 0.01
N LEU A 99 18.02 -9.08 -0.49
CA LEU A 99 18.11 -9.33 -1.92
C LEU A 99 16.76 -9.10 -2.63
N LEU A 100 15.67 -9.53 -2.01
CA LEU A 100 14.31 -9.27 -2.52
C LEU A 100 13.97 -7.78 -2.50
N ALA A 101 14.30 -7.06 -1.40
CA ALA A 101 14.14 -5.63 -1.29
C ALA A 101 14.88 -4.88 -2.41
N LEU A 102 16.13 -5.27 -2.65
CA LEU A 102 16.96 -4.69 -3.71
C LEU A 102 16.34 -4.94 -5.10
N PHE A 103 15.87 -6.16 -5.36
CA PHE A 103 15.23 -6.48 -6.64
C PHE A 103 13.92 -5.68 -6.84
N ILE A 104 13.10 -5.56 -5.80
CA ILE A 104 11.85 -4.79 -5.86
C ILE A 104 12.15 -3.30 -6.01
N GLY A 105 13.10 -2.76 -5.25
CA GLY A 105 13.50 -1.36 -5.37
C GLY A 105 13.94 -0.99 -6.79
N PHE A 106 14.74 -1.85 -7.43
CA PHE A 106 15.11 -1.66 -8.83
C PHE A 106 13.94 -1.79 -9.80
N ALA A 107 13.03 -2.74 -9.59
CA ALA A 107 11.83 -2.91 -10.44
C ALA A 107 10.92 -1.67 -10.35
N VAL A 108 10.74 -1.12 -9.14
CA VAL A 108 9.97 0.10 -8.88
C VAL A 108 10.61 1.32 -9.56
N LEU A 109 11.94 1.48 -9.44
CA LEU A 109 12.66 2.56 -10.12
C LEU A 109 12.60 2.43 -11.64
N TYR A 110 12.66 1.21 -12.17
CA TYR A 110 12.49 0.97 -13.59
C TYR A 110 11.09 1.35 -14.06
N GLY A 111 10.04 1.00 -13.31
CA GLY A 111 8.67 1.43 -13.61
C GLY A 111 8.52 2.95 -13.60
N ALA A 112 9.11 3.64 -12.63
CA ALA A 112 9.13 5.11 -12.58
C ALA A 112 9.87 5.71 -13.78
N TYR A 113 11.00 5.11 -14.19
CA TYR A 113 11.76 5.52 -15.38
C TYR A 113 10.93 5.38 -16.66
N GLU A 114 10.23 4.28 -16.84
CA GLU A 114 9.33 4.07 -18.00
C GLU A 114 8.24 5.15 -18.08
N VAL A 115 7.57 5.45 -16.95
CA VAL A 115 6.58 6.53 -16.88
C VAL A 115 7.20 7.88 -17.23
N PHE A 116 8.40 8.15 -16.74
CA PHE A 116 9.13 9.38 -17.05
C PHE A 116 9.51 9.49 -18.53
N GLN A 117 9.93 8.39 -19.16
CA GLN A 117 10.20 8.34 -20.60
C GLN A 117 8.95 8.62 -21.44
N ILE A 118 7.79 8.07 -21.05
CA ILE A 118 6.51 8.36 -21.69
C ILE A 118 6.18 9.86 -21.57
N PHE A 119 6.37 10.44 -20.38
CA PHE A 119 6.22 11.86 -20.17
C PHE A 119 7.11 12.71 -21.08
N LEU A 120 8.41 12.40 -21.18
CA LEU A 120 9.38 13.13 -22.00
C LEU A 120 9.10 13.00 -23.49
N SER A 121 8.63 11.84 -23.95
CA SER A 121 8.38 11.58 -25.37
C SER A 121 7.29 12.48 -25.99
N GLY A 122 6.54 13.18 -25.15
CA GLY A 122 5.45 14.04 -25.60
C GLY A 122 4.26 13.32 -26.23
N LYS A 123 4.33 11.99 -26.36
CA LYS A 123 3.32 11.14 -26.98
C LYS A 123 2.15 10.84 -26.02
N SER A 124 1.71 11.82 -25.24
CA SER A 124 0.53 11.57 -24.42
C SER A 124 -0.71 11.59 -25.32
N VAL A 125 -1.25 10.42 -25.54
CA VAL A 125 -2.58 10.26 -26.13
C VAL A 125 -3.59 10.53 -25.01
N LEU A 126 -4.61 11.35 -25.32
CA LEU A 126 -5.71 11.52 -24.37
C LEU A 126 -6.32 10.15 -24.03
N PRO A 127 -6.52 9.84 -22.76
CA PRO A 127 -7.11 8.57 -22.35
C PRO A 127 -8.47 8.35 -23.02
N LYS A 128 -8.75 7.10 -23.39
CA LYS A 128 -10.06 6.69 -23.91
C LYS A 128 -10.88 6.11 -22.76
N ASN A 129 -12.18 5.99 -22.94
CA ASN A 129 -13.07 5.37 -21.93
C ASN A 129 -12.82 5.91 -20.50
N ILE A 130 -12.59 7.21 -20.39
CA ILE A 130 -12.24 7.90 -19.13
C ILE A 130 -13.18 7.52 -17.96
N PRO A 131 -14.51 7.33 -18.15
CA PRO A 131 -15.38 6.91 -17.04
C PRO A 131 -14.97 5.59 -16.38
N ILE A 132 -14.38 4.66 -17.13
CA ILE A 132 -13.85 3.39 -16.57
C ILE A 132 -12.63 3.67 -15.68
N GLY A 133 -11.73 4.54 -16.14
CA GLY A 133 -10.57 4.95 -15.33
C GLY A 133 -10.99 5.66 -14.04
N ILE A 134 -11.92 6.60 -14.13
CA ILE A 134 -12.46 7.31 -12.96
C ILE A 134 -13.10 6.31 -11.98
N ALA A 135 -13.92 5.38 -12.47
CA ALA A 135 -14.55 4.36 -11.63
C ALA A 135 -13.51 3.48 -10.92
N ALA A 136 -12.47 3.05 -11.64
CA ALA A 136 -11.39 2.24 -11.06
C ALA A 136 -10.63 2.99 -9.95
N VAL A 137 -10.27 4.26 -10.19
CA VAL A 137 -9.61 5.09 -9.17
C VAL A 137 -10.50 5.32 -7.96
N LEU A 138 -11.79 5.59 -8.15
CA LEU A 138 -12.72 5.78 -7.03
C LEU A 138 -12.88 4.51 -6.21
N VAL A 139 -12.92 3.34 -6.84
CA VAL A 139 -12.92 2.05 -6.12
C VAL A 139 -11.63 1.89 -5.32
N GLY A 140 -10.45 2.17 -5.91
CA GLY A 140 -9.18 2.13 -5.19
C GLY A 140 -9.18 3.09 -3.99
N VAL A 141 -9.52 4.35 -4.17
CA VAL A 141 -9.63 5.35 -3.09
C VAL A 141 -10.55 4.88 -1.95
N CYS A 142 -11.68 4.26 -2.28
CA CYS A 142 -12.56 3.71 -1.27
C CYS A 142 -11.91 2.55 -0.52
N LEU A 143 -11.26 1.62 -1.22
CA LEU A 143 -10.55 0.50 -0.62
C LEU A 143 -9.45 1.00 0.30
N ASP A 144 -8.53 1.85 -0.17
CA ASP A 144 -7.43 2.44 0.60
C ASP A 144 -7.94 3.15 1.86
N PHE A 145 -8.99 3.96 1.73
CA PHE A 145 -9.51 4.74 2.83
C PHE A 145 -10.14 3.87 3.92
N PHE A 146 -11.01 2.94 3.55
CA PHE A 146 -11.70 2.09 4.53
C PHE A 146 -10.80 1.02 5.10
N TRP A 147 -10.02 0.35 4.21
CA TRP A 147 -9.11 -0.69 4.64
C TRP A 147 -7.96 -0.14 5.48
N GLY A 148 -7.29 0.92 5.03
CA GLY A 148 -6.18 1.53 5.75
C GLY A 148 -6.57 2.01 7.14
N ARG A 149 -7.77 2.60 7.30
CA ARG A 149 -8.30 2.96 8.63
C ARG A 149 -8.57 1.74 9.51
N PHE A 150 -9.12 0.68 8.93
CA PHE A 150 -9.36 -0.56 9.65
C PHE A 150 -8.04 -1.20 10.09
N GLU A 151 -7.05 -1.23 9.22
CA GLU A 151 -5.71 -1.77 9.47
C GLU A 151 -5.00 -0.97 10.56
N ALA A 152 -4.91 0.36 10.45
CA ALA A 152 -4.31 1.23 11.46
C ALA A 152 -4.97 1.07 12.82
N LYS A 153 -6.30 1.03 12.88
CA LYS A 153 -7.04 0.78 14.12
C LYS A 153 -6.75 -0.60 14.69
N SER A 154 -6.61 -1.61 13.85
CA SER A 154 -6.27 -2.97 14.27
C SER A 154 -4.85 -3.04 14.83
N GLY A 155 -3.89 -2.35 14.18
CA GLY A 155 -2.51 -2.22 14.66
C GLY A 155 -2.44 -1.64 16.07
N ARG A 156 -3.17 -0.56 16.34
CA ARG A 156 -3.27 0.04 17.69
C ARG A 156 -3.85 -0.94 18.71
N LEU A 157 -4.93 -1.64 18.36
CA LEU A 157 -5.58 -2.59 19.27
C LEU A 157 -4.70 -3.76 19.69
N ILE A 158 -3.81 -4.22 18.79
CA ILE A 158 -2.90 -5.34 19.06
C ILE A 158 -1.52 -4.89 19.51
N ASN A 159 -1.27 -3.57 19.65
CA ASN A 159 0.03 -2.96 19.92
C ASN A 159 1.10 -3.39 18.90
N SER A 160 0.79 -3.29 17.60
CA SER A 160 1.71 -3.57 16.50
C SER A 160 1.98 -2.28 15.71
N PRO A 161 3.09 -1.57 16.00
CA PRO A 161 3.43 -0.31 15.31
C PRO A 161 3.58 -0.50 13.80
N GLY A 162 4.09 -1.66 13.34
CA GLY A 162 4.22 -1.95 11.91
C GLY A 162 2.89 -2.00 11.17
N ILE A 163 1.87 -2.67 11.74
CA ILE A 163 0.52 -2.73 11.14
C ILE A 163 -0.15 -1.36 11.21
N GLU A 164 0.06 -0.60 12.28
CA GLU A 164 -0.45 0.78 12.37
C GLU A 164 0.17 1.68 11.30
N ALA A 165 1.49 1.58 11.12
CA ALA A 165 2.21 2.33 10.09
C ALA A 165 1.76 1.94 8.68
N SER A 166 1.59 0.64 8.40
CA SER A 166 1.06 0.12 7.13
C SER A 166 -0.32 0.70 6.82
N GLY A 167 -1.26 0.62 7.76
CA GLY A 167 -2.59 1.18 7.55
C GLY A 167 -2.60 2.71 7.35
N ASN A 168 -1.71 3.45 8.03
CA ASN A 168 -1.57 4.90 7.80
C ASN A 168 -0.96 5.19 6.42
N HIS A 169 -0.05 4.33 5.93
CA HIS A 169 0.50 4.42 4.57
C HIS A 169 -0.62 4.22 3.54
N THR A 170 -1.39 3.13 3.64
CA THR A 170 -2.56 2.87 2.76
C THR A 170 -3.55 4.04 2.73
N VAL A 171 -3.84 4.69 3.88
CA VAL A 171 -4.66 5.92 3.87
C VAL A 171 -3.96 7.06 3.12
N SER A 172 -2.63 7.12 3.14
CA SER A 172 -1.88 8.16 2.42
C SER A 172 -1.89 7.96 0.90
N ASP A 173 -2.06 6.72 0.43
CA ASP A 173 -2.12 6.39 -1.00
C ASP A 173 -3.36 6.99 -1.68
N VAL A 174 -4.40 7.30 -0.90
CA VAL A 174 -5.54 8.12 -1.36
C VAL A 174 -5.09 9.43 -1.99
N TYR A 175 -4.00 10.06 -1.50
CA TYR A 175 -3.51 11.32 -2.06
C TYR A 175 -2.88 11.12 -3.44
N SER A 176 -2.13 10.04 -3.68
CA SER A 176 -1.57 9.73 -5.00
C SER A 176 -2.67 9.40 -6.00
N SER A 177 -3.64 8.58 -5.62
CA SER A 177 -4.81 8.26 -6.42
C SER A 177 -5.68 9.49 -6.71
N ALA A 178 -5.78 10.46 -5.77
CA ALA A 178 -6.48 11.72 -6.02
C ALA A 178 -5.81 12.56 -7.11
N VAL A 179 -4.48 12.57 -7.20
CA VAL A 179 -3.75 13.24 -8.29
C VAL A 179 -4.12 12.61 -9.64
N VAL A 180 -4.17 11.28 -9.72
CA VAL A 180 -4.59 10.57 -10.94
C VAL A 180 -6.04 10.86 -11.29
N LEU A 181 -6.92 10.91 -10.29
CA LEU A 181 -8.32 11.27 -10.49
C LEU A 181 -8.47 12.66 -11.11
N VAL A 182 -7.73 13.65 -10.60
CA VAL A 182 -7.69 15.01 -11.17
C VAL A 182 -7.18 14.99 -12.62
N GLY A 183 -6.15 14.18 -12.90
CA GLY A 183 -5.61 13.96 -14.24
C GLY A 183 -6.66 13.44 -15.22
N LEU A 184 -7.40 12.39 -14.81
CA LEU A 184 -8.46 11.77 -15.61
C LEU A 184 -9.67 12.71 -15.81
N VAL A 185 -10.10 13.40 -14.76
CA VAL A 185 -11.19 14.40 -14.85
C VAL A 185 -10.79 15.52 -15.79
N GLY A 186 -9.55 16.02 -15.71
CA GLY A 186 -9.06 17.02 -16.64
C GLY A 186 -9.04 16.53 -18.09
N ALA A 187 -8.65 15.26 -18.30
CA ALA A 187 -8.69 14.65 -19.62
C ALA A 187 -10.12 14.54 -20.18
N GLN A 188 -11.14 14.35 -19.34
CA GLN A 188 -12.56 14.39 -19.74
C GLN A 188 -12.97 15.72 -20.35
N PHE A 189 -12.36 16.83 -19.91
CA PHE A 189 -12.60 18.17 -20.46
C PHE A 189 -11.62 18.53 -21.59
N GLY A 190 -10.84 17.60 -22.10
CA GLY A 190 -9.88 17.81 -23.18
C GLY A 190 -8.53 18.40 -22.73
N TYR A 191 -8.32 18.60 -21.45
CA TYR A 191 -7.02 19.06 -20.92
C TYR A 191 -6.09 17.86 -20.71
N ASN A 192 -4.84 17.96 -21.15
CA ASN A 192 -3.84 16.90 -21.02
C ASN A 192 -3.23 16.86 -19.60
N LEU A 193 -4.10 16.81 -18.56
CA LEU A 193 -3.67 16.77 -17.17
C LEU A 193 -3.20 15.38 -16.73
N ASP A 194 -3.64 14.32 -17.39
CA ASP A 194 -3.17 12.94 -17.13
C ASP A 194 -1.66 12.80 -17.26
N ARG A 195 -1.06 13.49 -18.23
CA ARG A 195 0.38 13.58 -18.42
C ARG A 195 1.09 14.19 -17.19
N TRP A 196 0.55 15.28 -16.64
CA TRP A 196 1.13 15.92 -15.46
C TRP A 196 0.91 15.09 -14.19
N ALA A 197 -0.25 14.45 -14.07
CA ALA A 197 -0.52 13.52 -13.00
C ALA A 197 0.47 12.36 -13.01
N SER A 198 0.78 11.78 -14.19
CA SER A 198 1.77 10.71 -14.32
C SER A 198 3.17 11.12 -13.86
N LEU A 199 3.58 12.37 -14.13
CA LEU A 199 4.86 12.88 -13.66
C LEU A 199 4.91 12.97 -12.12
N ILE A 200 3.86 13.50 -11.51
CA ILE A 200 3.79 13.62 -10.03
C ILE A 200 3.86 12.22 -9.40
N VAL A 201 3.09 11.27 -9.91
CA VAL A 201 3.10 9.89 -9.40
C VAL A 201 4.46 9.23 -9.66
N ALA A 202 5.10 9.45 -10.81
CA ALA A 202 6.44 8.93 -11.09
C ALA A 202 7.49 9.43 -10.08
N VAL A 203 7.39 10.69 -9.64
CA VAL A 203 8.27 11.25 -8.59
C VAL A 203 8.00 10.56 -7.24
N ILE A 204 6.73 10.31 -6.89
CA ILE A 204 6.36 9.60 -5.66
C ILE A 204 6.93 8.17 -5.68
N ILE A 205 6.74 7.44 -6.79
CA ILE A 205 7.25 6.07 -6.97
C ILE A 205 8.79 6.06 -6.92
N SER A 206 9.45 7.05 -7.54
CA SER A 206 10.92 7.14 -7.49
C SER A 206 11.43 7.32 -6.07
N LYS A 207 10.78 8.16 -5.29
CA LYS A 207 11.11 8.34 -3.86
C LYS A 207 10.95 7.03 -3.09
N MET A 208 9.85 6.32 -3.31
CA MET A 208 9.58 5.01 -2.68
C MET A 208 10.63 3.97 -3.06
N GLY A 209 10.97 3.84 -4.36
CA GLY A 209 12.01 2.93 -4.83
C GLY A 209 13.38 3.20 -4.23
N ILE A 210 13.77 4.48 -4.10
CA ILE A 210 15.01 4.88 -3.42
C ILE A 210 14.96 4.52 -1.94
N GLN A 211 13.84 4.73 -1.28
CA GLN A 211 13.67 4.40 0.14
C GLN A 211 13.81 2.90 0.37
N ILE A 212 13.18 2.06 -0.46
CA ILE A 212 13.32 0.58 -0.39
C ILE A 212 14.77 0.14 -0.55
N LEU A 213 15.59 0.84 -1.35
CA LEU A 213 17.01 0.50 -1.56
C LEU A 213 17.91 1.01 -0.43
N TRP A 214 17.46 2.00 0.32
CA TRP A 214 18.26 2.62 1.41
C TRP A 214 18.04 1.92 2.76
N ASP A 215 16.85 1.39 3.01
CA ASP A 215 16.46 0.69 4.24
C ASP A 215 16.96 -0.77 4.24
#